data_f504e289378b1ea59a4f1f93383ee506
#
_entry.id   f504e289378b1ea59a4f1f93383ee506
#
_cell.length_a   1.000
_cell.length_b   1.000
_cell.length_c   1.000
_cell.angle_alpha   90.00
_cell.angle_beta   90.00
_cell.angle_gamma   90.00
#
_symmetry.space_group_name_H-M   'P 1'
#
loop_
_entity.id
_entity.type
_entity.pdbx_description
1 polymer ?
#
loop_
_entity_poly.entity_id
_entity_poly.type
_entity_poly.pdbx_seq_one_letter_code
_entity_poly.pdbx_strand_id
1 'polypeptide(L)' 'MSRTTTMTVRLSGALSEYVSANVGETGSYENVSEYIRDLIRRDKERTEQ' A
#
# COMPACT_ATOMS: atom_id res chain seq x y z
N MET A 1 16.70 3.30 -16.57
CA MET A 1 15.60 2.48 -17.07
C MET A 1 14.78 1.94 -15.92
N SER A 2 13.49 2.11 -15.97
CA SER A 2 12.63 1.65 -14.89
C SER A 2 12.17 0.22 -15.10
N ARG A 3 12.02 -0.50 -14.01
CA ARG A 3 11.48 -1.85 -14.03
C ARG A 3 10.11 -1.83 -13.38
N THR A 4 9.21 -2.61 -13.95
CA THR A 4 7.89 -2.77 -13.38
C THR A 4 7.77 -4.17 -12.79
N THR A 5 7.37 -4.22 -11.55
CA THR A 5 7.13 -5.47 -10.85
C THR A 5 5.67 -5.53 -10.47
N THR A 6 5.03 -6.64 -10.77
CA THR A 6 3.64 -6.87 -10.38
C THR A 6 3.62 -7.88 -9.26
N MET A 7 2.88 -7.57 -8.20
CA MET A 7 2.75 -8.51 -7.10
C MET A 7 1.29 -8.63 -6.68
N THR A 8 0.93 -9.81 -6.22
CA THR A 8 -0.39 -10.10 -5.74
C THR A 8 -0.31 -10.40 -4.25
N VAL A 9 -1.13 -9.71 -3.47
CA VAL A 9 -1.16 -9.88 -2.02
C VAL A 9 -2.56 -10.28 -1.60
N ARG A 10 -2.65 -11.32 -0.78
CA ARG A 10 -3.91 -11.74 -0.23
C ARG A 10 -4.04 -11.25 1.21
N LEU A 11 -5.17 -10.63 1.48
CA LEU A 11 -5.48 -10.14 2.81
C LEU A 11 -6.79 -10.74 3.25
N SER A 12 -6.89 -11.07 4.51
CA SER A 12 -8.12 -11.61 5.05
C SER A 12 -8.49 -10.92 6.34
N GLY A 13 -9.79 -10.95 6.65
CA GLY A 13 -10.28 -10.45 7.92
C GLY A 13 -9.91 -9.01 8.21
N ALA A 14 -9.34 -8.79 9.37
CA ALA A 14 -9.04 -7.46 9.86
C ALA A 14 -8.09 -6.67 8.98
N LEU A 15 -7.15 -7.33 8.35
CA LEU A 15 -6.21 -6.63 7.47
C LEU A 15 -6.90 -6.09 6.22
N SER A 16 -7.82 -6.86 5.66
CA SER A 16 -8.58 -6.42 4.51
C SER A 16 -9.47 -5.24 4.86
N GLU A 17 -10.10 -5.29 6.02
CA GLU A 17 -10.95 -4.19 6.47
C GLU A 17 -10.14 -2.93 6.74
N TYR A 18 -8.97 -3.08 7.30
CA TYR A 18 -8.09 -1.95 7.57
C TYR A 18 -7.68 -1.25 6.27
N VAL A 19 -7.29 -2.04 5.28
CA VAL A 19 -6.91 -1.48 3.98
C VAL A 19 -8.09 -0.76 3.35
N SER A 20 -9.28 -1.37 3.40
CA SER A 20 -10.48 -0.75 2.82
C SER A 20 -10.80 0.59 3.48
N ALA A 21 -10.56 0.71 4.78
CA ALA A 21 -10.81 1.95 5.50
C ALA A 21 -9.84 3.05 5.11
N ASN A 22 -8.67 2.71 4.62
CA ASN A 22 -7.65 3.69 4.26
C ASN A 22 -7.67 4.07 2.77
N VAL A 23 -8.51 3.43 1.99
CA VAL A 23 -8.56 3.62 0.54
C VAL A 23 -9.96 4.08 0.15
N GLY A 24 -10.04 4.91 -0.88
CA GLY A 24 -11.30 5.40 -1.41
C GLY A 24 -11.65 6.78 -0.91
N GLU A 25 -12.92 7.14 -1.01
CA GLU A 25 -13.38 8.50 -0.72
C GLU A 25 -13.15 8.93 0.72
N THR A 26 -13.24 8.01 1.64
CA THR A 26 -13.09 8.33 3.07
C THR A 26 -11.68 8.08 3.59
N GLY A 27 -10.81 7.53 2.76
CA GLY A 27 -9.45 7.21 3.15
C GLY A 27 -8.44 8.22 2.66
N SER A 28 -7.19 8.00 3.03
CA SER A 28 -6.07 8.87 2.66
C SER A 28 -5.54 8.60 1.25
N TYR A 29 -5.95 7.51 0.65
CA TYR A 29 -5.44 7.07 -0.65
C TYR A 29 -6.58 6.81 -1.62
N GLU A 30 -6.36 7.12 -2.89
CA GLU A 30 -7.37 6.91 -3.91
C GLU A 30 -7.58 5.43 -4.24
N ASN A 31 -6.52 4.66 -4.19
CA ASN A 31 -6.59 3.24 -4.50
C ASN A 31 -5.52 2.46 -3.74
N VAL A 32 -5.64 1.13 -3.81
CA VAL A 32 -4.74 0.25 -3.09
C VAL A 32 -3.30 0.36 -3.58
N SER A 33 -3.12 0.57 -4.87
CA SER A 33 -1.77 0.72 -5.42
C SER A 33 -1.02 1.89 -4.82
N GLU A 34 -1.68 3.03 -4.65
CA GLU A 34 -1.07 4.19 -4.01
C GLU A 34 -0.72 3.91 -2.56
N TYR A 35 -1.61 3.23 -1.86
CA TYR A 35 -1.40 2.87 -0.48
C TYR A 35 -0.17 2.00 -0.33
N ILE A 36 -0.06 0.97 -1.15
CA ILE A 36 1.07 0.05 -1.12
C ILE A 36 2.39 0.75 -1.47
N ARG A 37 2.38 1.59 -2.49
CA ARG A 37 3.59 2.34 -2.87
C ARG A 37 4.07 3.22 -1.74
N ASP A 38 3.16 3.89 -1.07
CA ASP A 38 3.53 4.77 0.03
C ASP A 38 4.11 4.00 1.19
N LEU A 39 3.53 2.85 1.52
CA LEU A 39 4.05 1.99 2.58
C LEU A 39 5.44 1.49 2.27
N ILE A 40 5.67 1.08 1.03
CA ILE A 40 6.98 0.60 0.60
C ILE A 40 8.01 1.72 0.69
N ARG A 41 7.64 2.90 0.24
CA ARG A 41 8.55 4.05 0.29
C ARG A 41 8.92 4.39 1.74
N ARG A 42 7.96 4.39 2.63
CA ARG A 42 8.21 4.66 4.04
C ARG A 42 9.11 3.62 4.68
N ASP A 43 8.88 2.37 4.32
CA ASP A 43 9.71 1.28 4.84
C ASP A 43 11.15 1.41 4.35
N LYS A 44 11.32 1.76 3.08
CA LYS A 44 12.64 1.97 2.51
C LYS A 44 13.38 3.11 3.20
N GLU A 45 12.71 4.24 3.40
CA GLU A 45 13.31 5.38 4.06
C GLU A 45 13.74 5.05 5.48
N ARG A 46 12.92 4.32 6.20
CA ARG A 46 13.23 3.91 7.57
C ARG A 46 14.44 2.99 7.61
N THR A 47 14.55 2.09 6.65
CA THR A 47 15.64 1.14 6.60
C THR A 47 16.97 1.79 6.23
N GLU A 48 16.91 2.85 5.44
CA GLU A 48 18.12 3.53 4.98
C GLU A 48 18.73 4.50 5.99
N GLN A 49 18.02 4.77 7.07
CA GLN A 49 18.53 5.67 8.12
C GLN A 49 19.57 5.02 9.02
#